data_0983191bb8b43d67a96bd54b8cfafd70
#
_entry.id   0983191bb8b43d67a96bd54b8cfafd70
#
_cell.length_a   1.000
_cell.length_b   1.000
_cell.length_c   1.000
_cell.angle_alpha   90.00
_cell.angle_beta   90.00
_cell.angle_gamma   90.00
#
_symmetry.space_group_name_H-M   'P 1'
#
loop_
_entity.id
_entity.type
_entity.pdbx_description
1 polymer ?
#
loop_
_entity_poly.entity_id
_entity_poly.type
_entity_poly.pdbx_seq_one_letter_code
_entity_poly.pdbx_strand_id
1 'polypeptide(L)'
;MPNHVGQCTITKIASISTRFGEELKPPTDELDSSGTAISYANTGYQVSYSYIAAIAQSHIGDEVLLCLVSTPKNCPAGDERGKIYSATNLNTTAYWLLPDAQHGSGGA
;
A
#
# COMPACT_ATOMS: atom_id res chain seq x y z
N MET A 1 1.65 10.53 -7.40
CA MET A 1 2.36 9.97 -6.21
C MET A 1 3.62 10.76 -5.90
N PRO A 2 3.98 10.90 -4.62
CA PRO A 2 5.29 11.49 -4.28
C PRO A 2 6.43 10.70 -4.92
N ASN A 3 7.45 11.40 -5.40
CA ASN A 3 8.60 10.79 -6.06
C ASN A 3 9.94 11.15 -5.41
N HIS A 4 9.91 11.91 -4.31
CA HIS A 4 11.10 12.24 -3.51
C HIS A 4 10.84 11.88 -2.06
N VAL A 5 11.83 11.30 -1.38
CA VAL A 5 11.73 10.97 0.04
C VAL A 5 11.39 12.22 0.84
N GLY A 6 10.39 12.10 1.72
CA GLY A 6 9.87 13.22 2.51
C GLY A 6 8.71 13.97 1.87
N GLN A 7 8.46 13.75 0.59
CA GLN A 7 7.33 14.37 -0.10
C GLN A 7 6.03 13.64 0.22
N CYS A 8 4.96 14.38 0.44
CA CYS A 8 3.64 13.85 0.77
C CYS A 8 2.58 14.36 -0.19
N THR A 9 1.48 13.62 -0.30
CA THR A 9 0.29 14.03 -1.05
C THR A 9 -0.95 13.50 -0.34
N ILE A 10 -2.09 14.13 -0.59
CA ILE A 10 -3.38 13.63 -0.11
C ILE A 10 -4.14 13.06 -1.30
N THR A 11 -4.67 11.87 -1.13
CA THR A 11 -5.48 11.19 -2.15
C THR A 11 -6.65 10.49 -1.47
N LYS A 12 -7.44 9.76 -2.24
CA LYS A 12 -8.57 8.98 -1.72
C LYS A 12 -8.37 7.51 -2.03
N ILE A 13 -8.89 6.65 -1.15
CA ILE A 13 -8.87 5.21 -1.39
C ILE A 13 -9.81 4.87 -2.53
N ALA A 14 -9.30 4.18 -3.55
CA ALA A 14 -10.07 3.76 -4.72
C ALA A 14 -10.50 2.29 -4.62
N SER A 15 -9.65 1.41 -4.05
CA SER A 15 -10.02 0.01 -3.85
C SER A 15 -9.28 -0.59 -2.66
N ILE A 16 -9.91 -1.58 -2.03
CA ILE A 16 -9.33 -2.39 -0.95
C ILE A 16 -9.67 -3.85 -1.25
N SER A 17 -8.66 -4.72 -1.22
CA SER A 17 -8.86 -6.14 -1.53
C SER A 17 -7.73 -6.99 -0.95
N THR A 18 -7.82 -8.32 -1.15
CA THR A 18 -6.66 -9.20 -1.00
C THR A 18 -5.71 -8.95 -2.19
N ARG A 19 -4.51 -9.55 -2.14
CA ARG A 19 -3.56 -9.48 -3.26
C ARG A 19 -4.12 -10.04 -4.56
N PHE A 20 -5.15 -10.89 -4.46
CA PHE A 20 -5.77 -11.56 -5.61
C PHE A 20 -7.08 -10.89 -6.06
N GLY A 21 -7.39 -9.71 -5.53
CA GLY A 21 -8.56 -8.96 -5.94
C GLY A 21 -9.87 -9.38 -5.27
N GLU A 22 -9.80 -10.26 -4.25
CA GLU A 22 -10.96 -10.71 -3.51
C GLU A 22 -11.29 -9.77 -2.36
N GLU A 23 -12.48 -9.90 -1.80
CA GLU A 23 -12.90 -9.10 -0.64
C GLU A 23 -11.94 -9.32 0.53
N LEU A 24 -11.46 -8.24 1.15
CA LEU A 24 -10.58 -8.32 2.30
C LEU A 24 -11.38 -8.67 3.55
N LYS A 25 -11.06 -9.81 4.14
CA LYS A 25 -11.69 -10.32 5.37
C LYS A 25 -10.62 -10.72 6.37
N PRO A 26 -10.93 -10.67 7.68
CA PRO A 26 -10.01 -11.21 8.67
C PRO A 26 -9.70 -12.68 8.35
N PRO A 27 -8.43 -13.10 8.45
CA PRO A 27 -8.07 -14.49 8.17
C PRO A 27 -8.70 -15.42 9.21
N THR A 28 -9.20 -16.57 8.76
CA THR A 28 -9.75 -17.61 9.63
C THR A 28 -8.71 -18.66 10.01
N ASP A 29 -7.54 -18.62 9.39
CA ASP A 29 -6.45 -19.56 9.57
C ASP A 29 -5.15 -18.76 9.59
N GLU A 30 -4.23 -19.10 10.50
CA GLU A 30 -2.90 -18.47 10.58
C GLU A 30 -2.08 -18.66 9.29
N LEU A 31 -2.42 -19.68 8.51
CA LEU A 31 -1.76 -19.95 7.23
C LEU A 31 -2.36 -19.19 6.06
N ASP A 32 -3.43 -18.42 6.28
CA ASP A 32 -4.03 -17.61 5.23
C ASP A 32 -3.10 -16.46 4.87
N SER A 33 -2.52 -16.52 3.68
CA SER A 33 -1.58 -15.54 3.18
C SER A 33 -2.14 -14.75 1.99
N SER A 34 -3.45 -14.56 1.92
CA SER A 34 -4.10 -13.79 0.83
C SER A 34 -3.63 -12.33 0.80
N GLY A 35 -3.15 -11.81 1.93
CA GLY A 35 -2.57 -10.50 1.99
C GLY A 35 -3.57 -9.36 1.87
N THR A 36 -3.05 -8.16 1.64
CA THR A 36 -3.83 -6.93 1.54
C THR A 36 -3.31 -6.09 0.38
N ALA A 37 -4.22 -5.52 -0.41
CA ALA A 37 -3.89 -4.59 -1.48
C ALA A 37 -4.80 -3.37 -1.39
N ILE A 38 -4.24 -2.20 -1.64
CA ILE A 38 -4.98 -0.94 -1.64
C ILE A 38 -4.53 -0.10 -2.82
N SER A 39 -5.49 0.50 -3.53
CA SER A 39 -5.19 1.45 -4.59
C SER A 39 -5.82 2.81 -4.29
N TYR A 40 -5.27 3.84 -4.90
CA TYR A 40 -5.65 5.22 -4.65
C TYR A 40 -6.08 5.91 -5.94
N ALA A 41 -6.86 6.98 -5.78
CA ALA A 41 -7.37 7.74 -6.92
C ALA A 41 -6.27 8.36 -7.78
N ASN A 42 -5.09 8.62 -7.19
CA ASN A 42 -3.93 9.15 -7.91
C ASN A 42 -3.09 8.06 -8.60
N THR A 43 -3.65 6.87 -8.79
CA THR A 43 -3.02 5.67 -9.36
C THR A 43 -1.97 5.01 -8.45
N GLY A 44 -1.82 5.48 -7.22
CA GLY A 44 -0.94 4.84 -6.24
C GLY A 44 -1.45 3.46 -5.82
N TYR A 45 -0.53 2.64 -5.33
CA TYR A 45 -0.82 1.25 -4.95
C TYR A 45 0.11 0.82 -3.83
N GLN A 46 -0.41 0.07 -2.87
CA GLN A 46 0.39 -0.55 -1.82
C GLN A 46 -0.10 -1.98 -1.59
N VAL A 47 0.80 -2.84 -1.13
CA VAL A 47 0.49 -4.26 -0.97
C VAL A 47 1.28 -4.86 0.18
N SER A 48 0.67 -5.85 0.85
CA SER A 48 1.30 -6.63 1.91
C SER A 48 0.96 -8.10 1.74
N TYR A 49 1.88 -8.98 2.11
CA TYR A 49 1.58 -10.41 2.22
C TYR A 49 0.74 -10.72 3.45
N SER A 50 0.60 -9.78 4.37
CA SER A 50 -0.15 -9.94 5.61
C SER A 50 -1.50 -9.25 5.54
N TYR A 51 -2.43 -9.67 6.38
CA TYR A 51 -3.68 -8.94 6.60
C TYR A 51 -3.38 -7.67 7.40
N ILE A 52 -3.77 -6.51 6.89
CA ILE A 52 -3.55 -5.21 7.53
C ILE A 52 -4.88 -4.69 8.06
N ALA A 53 -5.09 -4.81 9.35
CA ALA A 53 -6.35 -4.42 9.99
C ALA A 53 -6.66 -2.92 9.79
N ALA A 54 -5.64 -2.07 9.81
CA ALA A 54 -5.81 -0.62 9.59
C ALA A 54 -6.42 -0.33 8.22
N ILE A 55 -6.03 -1.10 7.19
CA ILE A 55 -6.61 -0.97 5.85
C ILE A 55 -8.02 -1.57 5.82
N ALA A 56 -8.22 -2.72 6.46
CA ALA A 56 -9.53 -3.39 6.49
C ALA A 56 -10.60 -2.52 7.16
N GLN A 57 -10.21 -1.66 8.10
CA GLN A 57 -11.10 -0.74 8.79
C GLN A 57 -11.37 0.54 8.01
N SER A 58 -10.65 0.75 6.90
CA SER A 58 -10.82 1.91 6.04
C SER A 58 -11.92 1.67 5.02
N HIS A 59 -12.37 2.75 4.37
CA HIS A 59 -13.45 2.70 3.38
C HIS A 59 -13.02 3.39 2.09
N ILE A 60 -13.55 2.91 0.97
CA ILE A 60 -13.38 3.57 -0.33
C ILE A 60 -13.87 5.01 -0.20
N GLY A 61 -13.06 5.96 -0.68
CA GLY A 61 -13.34 7.39 -0.60
C GLY A 61 -12.70 8.08 0.59
N ASP A 62 -12.18 7.34 1.58
CA ASP A 62 -11.46 7.95 2.71
C ASP A 62 -10.22 8.70 2.20
N GLU A 63 -9.98 9.88 2.75
CA GLU A 63 -8.78 10.65 2.44
C GLU A 63 -7.58 10.08 3.18
N VAL A 64 -6.46 9.95 2.48
CA VAL A 64 -5.22 9.39 3.01
C VAL A 64 -4.06 10.33 2.70
N LEU A 65 -3.23 10.59 3.71
CA LEU A 65 -1.96 11.28 3.54
C LEU A 65 -0.89 10.23 3.23
N LEU A 66 -0.34 10.28 2.01
CA LEU A 66 0.73 9.38 1.56
C LEU A 66 2.05 10.13 1.53
N CYS A 67 3.07 9.57 2.17
CA CYS A 67 4.42 10.13 2.16
C CYS A 67 5.42 9.09 1.70
N LEU A 68 6.32 9.47 0.79
CA LEU A 68 7.40 8.59 0.35
C LEU A 68 8.47 8.52 1.44
N VAL A 69 8.72 7.33 1.97
CA VAL A 69 9.65 7.11 3.09
C VAL A 69 10.99 6.60 2.60
N SER A 70 10.99 5.68 1.64
CA SER A 70 12.24 5.16 1.10
C SER A 70 12.08 4.74 -0.36
N THR A 71 13.21 4.78 -1.08
CA THR A 71 13.27 4.31 -2.47
C THR A 71 14.19 3.10 -2.55
N PRO A 72 13.94 2.17 -3.49
CA PRO A 72 14.83 1.02 -3.67
C PRO A 72 16.18 1.48 -4.21
N LYS A 73 17.23 0.69 -3.94
CA LYS A 73 18.60 0.95 -4.39
C LYS A 73 19.06 -0.11 -5.37
N ASN A 74 19.99 0.25 -6.23
CA ASN A 74 20.63 -0.67 -7.19
C ASN A 74 19.60 -1.35 -8.11
N CYS A 75 18.60 -0.57 -8.54
CA CYS A 75 17.56 -1.09 -9.42
C CYS A 75 18.04 -1.19 -10.87
N PRO A 76 17.60 -2.22 -11.62
CA PRO A 76 17.77 -2.25 -13.05
C PRO A 76 17.12 -1.04 -13.72
N ALA A 77 17.64 -0.61 -14.85
CA ALA A 77 17.08 0.54 -15.58
C ALA A 77 15.61 0.30 -15.90
N GLY A 78 14.75 1.26 -15.55
CA GLY A 78 13.32 1.18 -15.80
C GLY A 78 12.53 0.40 -14.76
N ASP A 79 13.18 -0.20 -13.77
CA ASP A 79 12.50 -0.95 -12.69
C ASP A 79 12.67 -0.20 -11.37
N GLU A 80 11.60 0.47 -10.93
CA GLU A 80 11.60 1.27 -9.71
C GLU A 80 10.71 0.68 -8.62
N ARG A 81 10.32 -0.59 -8.72
CA ARG A 81 9.44 -1.25 -7.76
C ARG A 81 10.09 -1.33 -6.38
N GLY A 82 9.27 -1.16 -5.34
CA GLY A 82 9.73 -1.30 -3.96
C GLY A 82 9.84 0.01 -3.20
N LYS A 83 9.27 1.09 -3.72
CA LYS A 83 9.15 2.33 -2.96
C LYS A 83 8.23 2.09 -1.77
N ILE A 84 8.63 2.57 -0.60
CA ILE A 84 7.83 2.42 0.63
C ILE A 84 7.18 3.73 0.96
N TYR A 85 5.87 3.68 1.16
CA TYR A 85 5.06 4.84 1.53
C TYR A 85 4.43 4.63 2.89
N SER A 86 4.45 5.69 3.71
CA SER A 86 3.59 5.76 4.87
C SER A 86 2.22 6.28 4.44
N ALA A 87 1.17 5.79 5.10
CA ALA A 87 -0.19 6.20 4.83
C ALA A 87 -0.91 6.45 6.15
N THR A 88 -1.57 7.60 6.25
CA THR A 88 -2.43 7.92 7.38
C THR A 88 -3.83 8.18 6.86
N ASN A 89 -4.79 7.36 7.29
CA ASN A 89 -6.19 7.59 6.97
C ASN A 89 -6.69 8.78 7.81
N LEU A 90 -7.04 9.88 7.15
CA LEU A 90 -7.43 11.11 7.83
C LEU A 90 -8.82 11.02 8.46
N ASN A 91 -9.63 10.03 8.08
CA ASN A 91 -10.95 9.81 8.67
C ASN A 91 -10.91 8.92 9.91
N THR A 92 -10.05 7.89 9.90
CA THR A 92 -9.97 6.91 10.99
C THR A 92 -8.75 7.09 11.89
N THR A 93 -7.78 7.89 11.48
CA THR A 93 -6.45 8.04 12.06
C THR A 93 -5.60 6.77 12.01
N ALA A 94 -6.05 5.74 11.30
CA ALA A 94 -5.27 4.51 11.09
C ALA A 94 -4.03 4.79 10.25
N TYR A 95 -2.97 4.02 10.50
CA TYR A 95 -1.66 4.23 9.87
C TYR A 95 -1.10 2.89 9.38
N TRP A 96 -0.42 2.93 8.23
CA TRP A 96 0.33 1.77 7.75
C TRP A 96 1.54 2.22 6.94
N LEU A 97 2.50 1.29 6.79
CA LEU A 97 3.76 1.52 6.09
C LEU A 97 3.98 0.31 5.19
N LEU A 98 3.87 0.49 3.88
CA LEU A 98 3.88 -0.62 2.93
C LEU A 98 4.58 -0.24 1.62
N PRO A 99 5.12 -1.26 0.92
CA PRO A 99 5.70 -1.05 -0.41
C PRO A 99 4.61 -0.91 -1.48
N ASP A 100 5.04 -0.43 -2.65
CA ASP A 100 4.18 -0.24 -3.82
C ASP A 100 4.14 -1.45 -4.76
N ALA A 101 4.81 -2.54 -4.41
CA ALA A 101 4.86 -3.76 -5.22
C ALA A 101 5.12 -4.98 -4.34
N GLN A 102 4.69 -6.14 -4.81
CA GLN A 102 4.90 -7.41 -4.10
C GLN A 102 6.37 -7.82 -4.08
N HIS A 103 7.13 -7.40 -5.09
CA HIS A 103 8.57 -7.68 -5.21
C HIS A 103 9.31 -6.37 -5.41
N GLY A 104 10.53 -6.30 -4.86
CA GLY A 104 11.39 -5.14 -5.07
C GLY A 104 12.00 -5.10 -6.47
N SER A 105 12.68 -4.01 -6.80
CA SER A 105 13.35 -3.85 -8.09
C SER A 105 14.42 -4.93 -8.25
N GLY A 106 14.51 -5.51 -9.44
CA GLY A 106 15.47 -6.56 -9.77
C GLY A 106 15.18 -7.90 -9.11
N GLY A 107 14.11 -7.99 -8.30
CA GLY A 107 13.74 -9.18 -7.57
C GLY A 107 12.62 -9.94 -8.24
N ALA A 108 12.44 -11.16 -7.80
CA ALA A 108 11.31 -11.99 -8.17
C ALA A 108 10.31 -12.04 -7.02
#